data_a2893ad4cdac4d081cc3846e272c5a62
#
_entry.id   a2893ad4cdac4d081cc3846e272c5a62
#
_cell.length_a   1.000
_cell.length_b   1.000
_cell.length_c   1.000
_cell.angle_alpha   90.00
_cell.angle_beta   90.00
_cell.angle_gamma   90.00
#
_symmetry.space_group_name_H-M   'P 1'
#
loop_
_entity.id
_entity.type
_entity.pdbx_description
1 polymer ?
#
loop_
_entity_poly.entity_id
_entity_poly.type
_entity_poly.pdbx_seq_one_letter_code
_entity_poly.pdbx_strand_id
1 'polypeptide(L)'
;MIFTSMSHKVVVLMNNEALTLFRKRQQAIRKEKNYYNKFIFNGHFTVFLLILLGAFIFGYGEWLSHIPPQIDYALFASIALAVVSLFPIRTLLKEADQIFLLPFERHMKNYINASLFYSYISRISLPFILLIVFFPLFYKLSHNHYGFYIAFSISTLLYPYLVLLIKWQWVKLNKNVFIINILLFIPLAVTHYMILRFHNYLAFLIMIILFVIYLVLKTKADHYLLPWEKVIAIEQQHHTNYYKFVNMFTDVKHLRESAVRRSYLDFLLPVPKGARSEER
;
A
#
# COMPACT_ATOMS: atom_id res chain seq x y z
N MET A 1 29.96 -13.75 -32.36
CA MET A 1 28.66 -14.42 -32.17
C MET A 1 28.55 -15.27 -30.89
N ILE A 2 29.59 -16.04 -30.50
CA ILE A 2 29.59 -16.90 -29.29
C ILE A 2 29.59 -16.07 -28.00
N PHE A 3 30.35 -15.01 -27.90
CA PHE A 3 30.44 -14.12 -26.73
C PHE A 3 29.11 -13.38 -26.40
N THR A 4 28.34 -13.00 -27.42
CA THR A 4 27.02 -12.35 -27.24
C THR A 4 25.97 -13.34 -26.72
N SER A 5 26.01 -14.60 -27.17
CA SER A 5 25.11 -15.65 -26.68
C SER A 5 25.40 -16.06 -25.23
N MET A 6 26.68 -16.11 -24.85
CA MET A 6 27.10 -16.43 -23.47
C MET A 6 26.72 -15.34 -22.49
N SER A 7 26.91 -14.07 -22.85
CA SER A 7 26.49 -12.92 -22.06
C SER A 7 24.97 -12.91 -21.84
N HIS A 8 24.17 -13.19 -22.86
CA HIS A 8 22.72 -13.23 -22.75
C HIS A 8 22.23 -14.35 -21.81
N LYS A 9 22.85 -15.55 -21.89
CA LYS A 9 22.53 -16.68 -20.99
C LYS A 9 22.83 -16.34 -19.52
N VAL A 10 23.98 -15.72 -19.26
CA VAL A 10 24.35 -15.31 -17.90
C VAL A 10 23.37 -14.28 -17.34
N VAL A 11 22.97 -13.27 -18.11
CA VAL A 11 21.97 -12.27 -17.70
C VAL A 11 20.62 -12.89 -17.40
N VAL A 12 20.17 -13.85 -18.21
CA VAL A 12 18.90 -14.57 -17.99
C VAL A 12 18.97 -15.42 -16.70
N LEU A 13 20.08 -16.09 -16.43
CA LEU A 13 20.27 -16.85 -15.19
C LEU A 13 20.23 -15.93 -13.97
N MET A 14 20.95 -14.81 -13.98
CA MET A 14 20.97 -13.85 -12.87
C MET A 14 19.59 -13.24 -12.62
N ASN A 15 18.83 -12.91 -13.66
CA ASN A 15 17.46 -12.43 -13.53
C ASN A 15 16.53 -13.49 -12.91
N ASN A 16 16.72 -14.78 -13.21
CA ASN A 16 15.96 -15.88 -12.61
C ASN A 16 16.34 -16.10 -11.14
N GLU A 17 17.61 -15.94 -10.79
CA GLU A 17 18.07 -16.00 -9.39
C GLU A 17 17.49 -14.87 -8.55
N ALA A 18 17.44 -13.66 -9.07
CA ALA A 18 16.80 -12.53 -8.42
C ALA A 18 15.30 -12.80 -8.15
N LEU A 19 14.58 -13.39 -9.11
CA LEU A 19 13.18 -13.77 -8.93
C LEU A 19 13.00 -14.91 -7.90
N THR A 20 13.91 -15.89 -7.90
CA THR A 20 13.90 -16.98 -6.91
C THR A 20 14.16 -16.47 -5.50
N LEU A 21 15.07 -15.51 -5.34
CA LEU A 21 15.30 -14.83 -4.07
C LEU A 21 14.01 -14.13 -3.57
N PHE A 22 13.34 -13.38 -4.45
CA PHE A 22 12.07 -12.74 -4.10
C PHE A 22 11.02 -13.76 -3.61
N ARG A 23 10.83 -14.87 -4.36
CA ARG A 23 9.89 -15.93 -4.00
C ARG A 23 10.20 -16.58 -2.66
N LYS A 24 11.47 -16.85 -2.36
CA LYS A 24 11.91 -17.37 -1.05
C LYS A 24 11.55 -16.41 0.08
N ARG A 25 11.78 -15.11 -0.10
CA ARG A 25 11.44 -14.07 0.88
C ARG A 25 9.93 -13.95 1.08
N GLN A 26 9.18 -13.95 -0.02
CA GLN A 26 7.72 -13.94 0.03
C GLN A 26 7.15 -15.14 0.81
N GLN A 27 7.70 -16.34 0.57
CA GLN A 27 7.31 -17.55 1.31
C GLN A 27 7.65 -17.44 2.80
N ALA A 28 8.82 -16.92 3.15
CA ALA A 28 9.23 -16.72 4.55
C ALA A 28 8.27 -15.77 5.27
N ILE A 29 7.97 -14.60 4.68
CA ILE A 29 7.03 -13.63 5.23
C ILE A 29 5.62 -14.20 5.31
N ARG A 30 5.19 -14.98 4.33
CA ARG A 30 3.86 -15.64 4.38
C ARG A 30 3.78 -16.64 5.54
N LYS A 31 4.83 -17.45 5.76
CA LYS A 31 4.89 -18.38 6.90
C LYS A 31 4.80 -17.64 8.22
N GLU A 32 5.57 -16.58 8.35
CA GLU A 32 5.59 -15.72 9.55
C GLU A 32 4.22 -15.07 9.82
N LYS A 33 3.62 -14.45 8.81
CA LYS A 33 2.27 -13.87 8.92
C LYS A 33 1.22 -14.92 9.30
N ASN A 34 1.27 -16.10 8.69
CA ASN A 34 0.35 -17.18 9.03
C ASN A 34 0.52 -17.68 10.47
N TYR A 35 1.76 -17.66 10.98
CA TYR A 35 2.01 -17.98 12.38
C TYR A 35 1.34 -16.96 13.31
N TYR A 36 1.52 -15.66 13.09
CA TYR A 36 0.91 -14.62 13.92
C TYR A 36 -0.60 -14.52 13.73
N ASN A 37 -1.12 -14.77 12.53
CA ASN A 37 -2.56 -14.75 12.28
C ASN A 37 -3.35 -15.74 13.15
N LYS A 38 -2.76 -16.87 13.56
CA LYS A 38 -3.38 -17.82 14.48
C LYS A 38 -3.70 -17.21 15.86
N PHE A 39 -2.86 -16.28 16.30
CA PHE A 39 -3.06 -15.58 17.58
C PHE A 39 -4.05 -14.42 17.43
N ILE A 40 -4.04 -13.72 16.30
CA ILE A 40 -4.95 -12.62 16.00
C ILE A 40 -6.37 -13.17 15.82
N PHE A 41 -6.54 -14.20 14.97
CA PHE A 41 -7.84 -14.82 14.67
C PHE A 41 -8.08 -16.04 15.58
N ASN A 42 -8.06 -15.82 16.89
CA ASN A 42 -8.51 -16.84 17.84
C ASN A 42 -10.05 -16.99 17.80
N GLY A 43 -10.58 -18.08 18.41
CA GLY A 43 -12.00 -18.39 18.34
C GLY A 43 -12.92 -17.26 18.84
N HIS A 44 -12.56 -16.62 19.97
CA HIS A 44 -13.35 -15.53 20.53
C HIS A 44 -13.37 -14.30 19.64
N PHE A 45 -12.21 -13.91 19.11
CA PHE A 45 -12.10 -12.76 18.22
C PHE A 45 -12.82 -13.01 16.88
N THR A 46 -12.78 -14.24 16.37
CA THR A 46 -13.50 -14.61 15.15
C THR A 46 -15.01 -14.52 15.33
N VAL A 47 -15.54 -15.03 16.47
CA VAL A 47 -16.98 -14.91 16.78
C VAL A 47 -17.39 -13.44 16.94
N PHE A 48 -16.57 -12.63 17.62
CA PHE A 48 -16.80 -11.19 17.74
C PHE A 48 -16.88 -10.50 16.37
N LEU A 49 -15.94 -10.82 15.45
CA LEU A 49 -15.96 -10.28 14.09
C LEU A 49 -17.19 -10.69 13.29
N LEU A 50 -17.67 -11.93 13.45
CA LEU A 50 -18.90 -12.38 12.79
C LEU A 50 -20.14 -11.64 13.30
N ILE A 51 -20.23 -11.42 14.61
CA ILE A 51 -21.32 -10.63 15.21
C ILE A 51 -21.26 -9.18 14.70
N LEU A 52 -20.05 -8.59 14.70
CA LEU A 52 -19.85 -7.23 14.20
C LEU A 52 -20.21 -7.08 12.72
N LEU A 53 -19.86 -8.07 11.89
CA LEU A 53 -20.23 -8.11 10.48
C LEU A 53 -21.74 -8.21 10.29
N GLY A 54 -22.41 -9.06 11.07
CA GLY A 54 -23.88 -9.17 11.05
C GLY A 54 -24.57 -7.87 11.44
N ALA A 55 -24.11 -7.24 12.53
CA ALA A 55 -24.61 -5.93 12.97
C ALA A 55 -24.36 -4.82 11.93
N PHE A 56 -23.19 -4.84 11.27
CA PHE A 56 -22.88 -3.92 10.18
C PHE A 56 -23.82 -4.10 8.99
N ILE A 57 -24.05 -5.34 8.54
CA ILE A 57 -24.92 -5.62 7.39
C ILE A 57 -26.35 -5.16 7.69
N PHE A 58 -26.86 -5.48 8.88
CA PHE A 58 -28.20 -5.08 9.31
C PHE A 58 -28.33 -3.55 9.41
N GLY A 59 -27.45 -2.90 10.17
CA GLY A 59 -27.46 -1.44 10.36
C GLY A 59 -27.23 -0.67 9.06
N TYR A 60 -26.36 -1.19 8.17
CA TYR A 60 -26.14 -0.60 6.85
C TYR A 60 -27.39 -0.71 5.97
N GLY A 61 -28.08 -1.86 5.99
CA GLY A 61 -29.33 -2.04 5.26
C GLY A 61 -30.44 -1.08 5.73
N GLU A 62 -30.58 -0.92 7.04
CA GLU A 62 -31.53 0.03 7.63
C GLU A 62 -31.17 1.48 7.29
N TRP A 63 -29.90 1.86 7.44
CA TRP A 63 -29.42 3.18 7.05
C TRP A 63 -29.66 3.46 5.56
N LEU A 64 -29.44 2.49 4.67
CA LEU A 64 -29.75 2.61 3.26
C LEU A 64 -31.22 2.91 3.00
N SER A 65 -32.16 2.44 3.85
CA SER A 65 -33.59 2.73 3.69
C SER A 65 -33.94 4.20 3.96
N HIS A 66 -33.16 4.90 4.79
CA HIS A 66 -33.39 6.26 5.26
C HIS A 66 -32.24 7.22 4.91
N ILE A 67 -31.68 7.12 3.69
CA ILE A 67 -30.55 7.96 3.28
C ILE A 67 -30.93 9.45 3.29
N PRO A 68 -30.26 10.32 4.08
CA PRO A 68 -30.48 11.75 4.05
C PRO A 68 -30.06 12.34 2.68
N PRO A 69 -30.92 13.07 1.98
CA PRO A 69 -30.60 13.61 0.65
C PRO A 69 -29.57 14.74 0.65
N GLN A 70 -29.26 15.30 1.83
CA GLN A 70 -28.40 16.46 2.00
C GLN A 70 -26.89 16.13 1.94
N ILE A 71 -26.51 14.86 2.05
CA ILE A 71 -25.11 14.44 2.12
C ILE A 71 -24.65 13.98 0.74
N ASP A 72 -23.50 14.49 0.29
CA ASP A 72 -22.86 14.02 -0.94
C ASP A 72 -22.05 12.73 -0.69
N TYR A 73 -22.74 11.59 -0.77
CA TYR A 73 -22.12 10.27 -0.56
C TYR A 73 -21.07 9.94 -1.62
N ALA A 74 -21.19 10.51 -2.82
CA ALA A 74 -20.17 10.32 -3.87
C ALA A 74 -18.82 10.92 -3.45
N LEU A 75 -18.85 12.05 -2.73
CA LEU A 75 -17.63 12.66 -2.18
C LEU A 75 -16.95 11.75 -1.16
N PHE A 76 -17.70 11.22 -0.18
CA PHE A 76 -17.14 10.32 0.84
C PHE A 76 -16.61 9.01 0.22
N ALA A 77 -17.36 8.39 -0.70
CA ALA A 77 -16.93 7.20 -1.39
C ALA A 77 -15.65 7.43 -2.22
N SER A 78 -15.57 8.56 -2.94
CA SER A 78 -14.40 8.91 -3.75
C SER A 78 -13.15 9.15 -2.91
N ILE A 79 -13.27 9.83 -1.76
CA ILE A 79 -12.17 10.03 -0.82
C ILE A 79 -11.71 8.68 -0.25
N ALA A 80 -12.64 7.85 0.24
CA ALA A 80 -12.31 6.55 0.81
C ALA A 80 -11.58 5.65 -0.18
N LEU A 81 -12.07 5.57 -1.42
CA LEU A 81 -11.45 4.77 -2.49
C LEU A 81 -10.10 5.34 -2.92
N ALA A 82 -9.95 6.68 -2.98
CA ALA A 82 -8.66 7.29 -3.30
C ALA A 82 -7.61 6.99 -2.23
N VAL A 83 -7.94 7.08 -0.94
CA VAL A 83 -7.04 6.73 0.17
C VAL A 83 -6.61 5.27 0.08
N VAL A 84 -7.58 4.36 -0.10
CA VAL A 84 -7.31 2.91 -0.15
C VAL A 84 -6.52 2.53 -1.40
N SER A 85 -6.62 3.29 -2.48
CA SER A 85 -5.88 3.06 -3.74
C SER A 85 -4.40 3.49 -3.67
N LEU A 86 -3.98 4.23 -2.64
CA LEU A 86 -2.58 4.63 -2.43
C LEU A 86 -1.73 3.50 -1.83
N PHE A 87 -1.55 2.42 -2.57
CA PHE A 87 -0.83 1.25 -2.09
C PHE A 87 0.63 1.56 -1.70
N PRO A 88 1.13 0.96 -0.60
CA PRO A 88 2.53 1.04 -0.24
C PRO A 88 3.38 0.13 -1.11
N ILE A 89 4.63 0.55 -1.37
CA ILE A 89 5.62 -0.28 -2.04
C ILE A 89 6.18 -1.29 -1.03
N ARG A 90 6.19 -2.58 -1.39
CA ARG A 90 6.70 -3.68 -0.57
C ARG A 90 7.79 -4.41 -1.35
N THR A 91 9.04 -4.15 -1.01
CA THR A 91 10.19 -4.71 -1.74
C THR A 91 10.76 -5.97 -1.11
N LEU A 92 10.49 -6.22 0.16
CA LEU A 92 11.04 -7.31 0.95
C LEU A 92 12.59 -7.28 1.01
N LEU A 93 13.19 -6.10 0.77
CA LEU A 93 14.62 -5.89 0.93
C LEU A 93 14.98 -5.76 2.40
N LYS A 94 16.21 -6.19 2.74
CA LYS A 94 16.78 -6.16 4.09
C LYS A 94 18.02 -5.28 4.11
N GLU A 95 18.48 -4.83 5.27
CA GLU A 95 19.69 -4.02 5.42
C GLU A 95 20.93 -4.66 4.78
N ALA A 96 21.12 -5.95 4.99
CA ALA A 96 22.25 -6.68 4.43
C ALA A 96 22.29 -6.65 2.88
N ASP A 97 21.15 -6.42 2.23
CA ASP A 97 21.06 -6.40 0.76
C ASP A 97 21.82 -5.24 0.14
N GLN A 98 21.94 -4.13 0.85
CA GLN A 98 22.73 -3.00 0.40
C GLN A 98 24.19 -3.38 0.11
N ILE A 99 24.73 -4.33 0.88
CA ILE A 99 26.12 -4.78 0.68
C ILE A 99 26.16 -5.93 -0.34
N PHE A 100 25.29 -6.94 -0.15
CA PHE A 100 25.39 -8.18 -0.92
C PHE A 100 24.77 -8.11 -2.32
N LEU A 101 23.73 -7.30 -2.53
CA LEU A 101 23.03 -7.22 -3.82
C LEU A 101 23.43 -6.00 -4.66
N LEU A 102 24.20 -5.04 -4.12
CA LEU A 102 24.69 -3.89 -4.86
C LEU A 102 25.41 -4.26 -6.17
N PRO A 103 26.31 -5.28 -6.19
CA PRO A 103 26.96 -5.70 -7.44
C PRO A 103 26.00 -6.24 -8.49
N PHE A 104 24.82 -6.72 -8.08
CA PHE A 104 23.79 -7.34 -8.92
C PHE A 104 22.65 -6.38 -9.27
N GLU A 105 22.75 -5.10 -8.94
CA GLU A 105 21.67 -4.12 -9.09
C GLU A 105 21.04 -4.10 -10.49
N ARG A 106 21.86 -4.17 -11.54
CA ARG A 106 21.41 -4.18 -12.94
C ARG A 106 20.53 -5.38 -13.28
N HIS A 107 20.63 -6.47 -12.53
CA HIS A 107 19.87 -7.71 -12.73
C HIS A 107 18.63 -7.82 -11.82
N MET A 108 18.39 -6.81 -10.98
CA MET A 108 17.28 -6.78 -10.03
C MET A 108 15.91 -6.42 -10.66
N LYS A 109 15.85 -6.15 -11.97
CA LYS A 109 14.60 -5.73 -12.64
C LYS A 109 13.43 -6.71 -12.38
N ASN A 110 13.68 -8.02 -12.52
CA ASN A 110 12.65 -9.03 -12.29
C ASN A 110 12.22 -9.12 -10.82
N TYR A 111 13.17 -8.95 -9.90
CA TYR A 111 12.88 -8.83 -8.46
C TYR A 111 11.94 -7.66 -8.18
N ILE A 112 12.26 -6.48 -8.69
CA ILE A 112 11.47 -5.27 -8.47
C ILE A 112 10.07 -5.38 -9.10
N ASN A 113 9.97 -5.87 -10.32
CA ASN A 113 8.67 -6.09 -10.97
C ASN A 113 7.79 -7.05 -10.16
N ALA A 114 8.37 -8.16 -9.67
CA ALA A 114 7.67 -9.11 -8.80
C ALA A 114 7.26 -8.46 -7.46
N SER A 115 8.08 -7.58 -6.90
CA SER A 115 7.78 -6.86 -5.67
C SER A 115 6.63 -5.84 -5.84
N LEU A 116 6.59 -5.12 -6.96
CA LEU A 116 5.48 -4.21 -7.28
C LEU A 116 4.18 -4.96 -7.50
N PHE A 117 4.23 -6.09 -8.23
CA PHE A 117 3.07 -6.94 -8.41
C PHE A 117 2.58 -7.55 -7.07
N TYR A 118 3.50 -7.99 -6.22
CA TYR A 118 3.17 -8.44 -4.86
C TYR A 118 2.55 -7.32 -4.02
N SER A 119 3.07 -6.10 -4.09
CA SER A 119 2.51 -4.93 -3.41
C SER A 119 1.06 -4.69 -3.83
N TYR A 120 0.77 -4.82 -5.12
CA TYR A 120 -0.58 -4.70 -5.67
C TYR A 120 -1.50 -5.82 -5.19
N ILE A 121 -1.14 -7.08 -5.40
CA ILE A 121 -1.99 -8.24 -5.04
C ILE A 121 -2.24 -8.31 -3.53
N SER A 122 -1.27 -7.94 -2.71
CA SER A 122 -1.41 -8.00 -1.24
C SER A 122 -2.45 -7.01 -0.68
N ARG A 123 -2.87 -6.03 -1.46
CA ARG A 123 -3.76 -4.95 -1.01
C ARG A 123 -5.05 -4.79 -1.83
N ILE A 124 -5.16 -5.44 -2.98
CA ILE A 124 -6.32 -5.31 -3.88
C ILE A 124 -7.65 -5.71 -3.22
N SER A 125 -7.61 -6.51 -2.17
CA SER A 125 -8.80 -6.89 -1.40
C SER A 125 -9.51 -5.69 -0.77
N LEU A 126 -8.76 -4.63 -0.37
CA LEU A 126 -9.33 -3.46 0.28
C LEU A 126 -10.25 -2.65 -0.66
N PRO A 127 -9.80 -2.18 -1.84
CA PRO A 127 -10.69 -1.51 -2.78
C PRO A 127 -11.83 -2.43 -3.26
N PHE A 128 -11.56 -3.73 -3.39
CA PHE A 128 -12.61 -4.70 -3.77
C PHE A 128 -13.74 -4.78 -2.72
N ILE A 129 -13.40 -4.86 -1.43
CA ILE A 129 -14.39 -4.84 -0.34
C ILE A 129 -15.16 -3.51 -0.33
N LEU A 130 -14.48 -2.37 -0.50
CA LEU A 130 -15.16 -1.07 -0.55
C LEU A 130 -16.12 -0.96 -1.75
N LEU A 131 -15.76 -1.51 -2.90
CA LEU A 131 -16.66 -1.57 -4.05
C LEU A 131 -17.93 -2.38 -3.73
N ILE A 132 -17.80 -3.52 -3.05
CA ILE A 132 -18.97 -4.30 -2.63
C ILE A 132 -19.85 -3.48 -1.66
N VAL A 133 -19.24 -2.80 -0.70
CA VAL A 133 -19.98 -1.97 0.28
C VAL A 133 -20.67 -0.78 -0.39
N PHE A 134 -20.02 -0.13 -1.35
CA PHE A 134 -20.63 1.02 -2.05
C PHE A 134 -21.61 0.64 -3.15
N PHE A 135 -21.66 -0.61 -3.60
CA PHE A 135 -22.57 -1.03 -4.64
C PHE A 135 -24.06 -0.79 -4.30
N PRO A 136 -24.61 -1.20 -3.14
CA PRO A 136 -26.01 -0.94 -2.79
C PRO A 136 -26.33 0.56 -2.71
N LEU A 137 -25.41 1.36 -2.19
CA LEU A 137 -25.55 2.81 -2.12
C LEU A 137 -25.61 3.44 -3.53
N PHE A 138 -24.70 3.04 -4.40
CA PHE A 138 -24.69 3.49 -5.79
C PHE A 138 -25.97 3.06 -6.54
N TYR A 139 -26.39 1.81 -6.37
CA TYR A 139 -27.60 1.29 -6.99
C TYR A 139 -28.83 2.13 -6.62
N LYS A 140 -28.96 2.50 -5.35
CA LYS A 140 -30.08 3.30 -4.85
C LYS A 140 -30.06 4.75 -5.34
N LEU A 141 -28.89 5.37 -5.47
CA LEU A 141 -28.73 6.77 -5.86
C LEU A 141 -28.69 7.00 -7.38
N SER A 142 -28.27 6.02 -8.16
CA SER A 142 -27.89 6.16 -9.58
C SER A 142 -28.99 5.71 -10.56
N HIS A 143 -30.18 5.34 -10.12
CA HIS A 143 -31.32 4.97 -11.00
C HIS A 143 -30.91 4.11 -12.22
N ASN A 144 -30.28 2.94 -12.01
CA ASN A 144 -29.97 1.92 -13.03
C ASN A 144 -28.78 2.17 -14.00
N HIS A 145 -27.85 3.05 -13.71
CA HIS A 145 -26.65 3.22 -14.55
C HIS A 145 -25.54 2.19 -14.23
N TYR A 146 -25.83 0.89 -14.34
CA TYR A 146 -24.89 -0.19 -14.04
C TYR A 146 -23.58 -0.14 -14.84
N GLY A 147 -23.65 0.27 -16.11
CA GLY A 147 -22.46 0.37 -16.95
C GLY A 147 -21.38 1.29 -16.38
N PHE A 148 -21.79 2.40 -15.76
CA PHE A 148 -20.86 3.31 -15.08
C PHE A 148 -20.24 2.67 -13.85
N TYR A 149 -21.01 1.90 -13.07
CA TYR A 149 -20.46 1.22 -11.90
C TYR A 149 -19.46 0.14 -12.28
N ILE A 150 -19.70 -0.60 -13.36
CA ILE A 150 -18.74 -1.60 -13.87
C ILE A 150 -17.45 -0.92 -14.32
N ALA A 151 -17.54 0.14 -15.14
CA ALA A 151 -16.38 0.90 -15.59
C ALA A 151 -15.61 1.52 -14.41
N PHE A 152 -16.32 2.09 -13.45
CA PHE A 152 -15.78 2.60 -12.20
C PHE A 152 -15.05 1.52 -11.41
N SER A 153 -15.65 0.33 -11.25
CA SER A 153 -15.06 -0.79 -10.52
C SER A 153 -13.76 -1.28 -11.17
N ILE A 154 -13.77 -1.42 -12.50
CA ILE A 154 -12.57 -1.81 -13.27
C ILE A 154 -11.46 -0.75 -13.08
N SER A 155 -11.78 0.53 -13.21
CA SER A 155 -10.81 1.60 -13.02
C SER A 155 -10.25 1.62 -11.59
N THR A 156 -11.10 1.50 -10.58
CA THR A 156 -10.72 1.46 -9.16
C THR A 156 -9.77 0.30 -8.84
N LEU A 157 -9.91 -0.83 -9.53
CA LEU A 157 -9.00 -1.97 -9.38
C LEU A 157 -7.69 -1.78 -10.16
N LEU A 158 -7.70 -1.09 -11.31
CA LEU A 158 -6.49 -0.87 -12.11
C LEU A 158 -5.64 0.33 -11.62
N TYR A 159 -6.25 1.39 -11.12
CA TYR A 159 -5.56 2.58 -10.64
C TYR A 159 -4.44 2.30 -9.63
N PRO A 160 -4.63 1.45 -8.59
CA PRO A 160 -3.58 1.20 -7.61
C PRO A 160 -2.29 0.64 -8.21
N TYR A 161 -2.38 -0.12 -9.29
CA TYR A 161 -1.18 -0.62 -9.99
C TYR A 161 -0.43 0.52 -10.69
N LEU A 162 -1.14 1.40 -11.39
CA LEU A 162 -0.54 2.59 -12.01
C LEU A 162 0.08 3.52 -10.96
N VAL A 163 -0.61 3.72 -9.84
CA VAL A 163 -0.09 4.47 -8.67
C VAL A 163 1.22 3.88 -8.17
N LEU A 164 1.29 2.55 -8.01
CA LEU A 164 2.53 1.87 -7.59
C LEU A 164 3.67 2.09 -8.58
N LEU A 165 3.39 2.03 -9.88
CA LEU A 165 4.39 2.26 -10.92
C LEU A 165 4.93 3.71 -10.87
N ILE A 166 4.07 4.71 -10.71
CA ILE A 166 4.46 6.12 -10.58
C ILE A 166 5.28 6.32 -9.30
N LYS A 167 4.80 5.81 -8.16
CA LYS A 167 5.50 5.90 -6.87
C LYS A 167 6.88 5.26 -6.92
N TRP A 168 7.01 4.13 -7.61
CA TRP A 168 8.29 3.47 -7.79
C TRP A 168 9.30 4.37 -8.52
N GLN A 169 8.91 4.98 -9.66
CA GLN A 169 9.78 5.90 -10.38
C GLN A 169 10.16 7.11 -9.52
N TRP A 170 9.22 7.63 -8.74
CA TRP A 170 9.45 8.74 -7.84
C TRP A 170 10.45 8.41 -6.72
N VAL A 171 10.34 7.20 -6.15
CA VAL A 171 11.30 6.68 -5.16
C VAL A 171 12.68 6.52 -5.79
N LYS A 172 12.76 6.00 -7.02
CA LYS A 172 14.01 5.83 -7.76
C LYS A 172 14.73 7.17 -8.02
N LEU A 173 13.97 8.26 -8.20
CA LEU A 173 14.47 9.62 -8.27
C LEU A 173 14.85 10.22 -6.90
N ASN A 174 14.89 9.41 -5.86
CA ASN A 174 15.19 9.79 -4.47
C ASN A 174 14.29 10.89 -3.88
N LYS A 175 13.06 11.04 -4.37
CA LYS A 175 12.12 12.08 -3.93
C LYS A 175 11.19 11.59 -2.82
N ASN A 176 10.67 12.51 -1.99
CA ASN A 176 9.85 12.18 -0.82
C ASN A 176 8.54 11.47 -1.21
N VAL A 177 8.26 10.32 -0.54
CA VAL A 177 7.08 9.48 -0.79
C VAL A 177 5.79 10.15 -0.30
N PHE A 178 5.85 10.97 0.73
CA PHE A 178 4.68 11.68 1.24
C PHE A 178 4.12 12.66 0.19
N ILE A 179 4.99 13.40 -0.49
CA ILE A 179 4.60 14.34 -1.53
C ILE A 179 3.87 13.63 -2.68
N ILE A 180 4.43 12.52 -3.17
CA ILE A 180 3.78 11.79 -4.27
C ILE A 180 2.43 11.19 -3.86
N ASN A 181 2.26 10.79 -2.59
CA ASN A 181 0.97 10.32 -2.11
C ASN A 181 -0.10 11.41 -2.18
N ILE A 182 0.23 12.66 -1.80
CA ILE A 182 -0.69 13.80 -1.92
C ILE A 182 -0.97 14.12 -3.38
N LEU A 183 0.06 14.16 -4.22
CA LEU A 183 -0.08 14.45 -5.65
C LEU A 183 -0.94 13.41 -6.39
N LEU A 184 -0.91 12.15 -5.97
CA LEU A 184 -1.72 11.09 -6.56
C LEU A 184 -3.12 10.99 -5.92
N PHE A 185 -3.27 11.37 -4.66
CA PHE A 185 -4.56 11.37 -3.98
C PHE A 185 -5.59 12.26 -4.70
N ILE A 186 -5.19 13.49 -5.04
CA ILE A 186 -6.09 14.48 -5.65
C ILE A 186 -6.70 13.98 -6.97
N PRO A 187 -5.90 13.58 -7.98
CA PRO A 187 -6.46 13.09 -9.24
C PRO A 187 -7.28 11.81 -9.07
N LEU A 188 -6.91 10.92 -8.15
CA LEU A 188 -7.72 9.73 -7.84
C LEU A 188 -9.08 10.11 -7.27
N ALA A 189 -9.11 10.98 -6.25
CA ALA A 189 -10.35 11.44 -5.64
C ALA A 189 -11.26 12.15 -6.66
N VAL A 190 -10.67 13.04 -7.47
CA VAL A 190 -11.41 13.75 -8.54
C VAL A 190 -11.97 12.77 -9.57
N THR A 191 -11.17 11.78 -10.01
CA THR A 191 -11.65 10.78 -10.98
C THR A 191 -12.83 10.00 -10.43
N HIS A 192 -12.70 9.47 -9.22
CA HIS A 192 -13.77 8.70 -8.58
C HIS A 192 -15.03 9.56 -8.36
N TYR A 193 -14.85 10.81 -7.94
CA TYR A 193 -15.96 11.74 -7.73
C TYR A 193 -16.71 12.07 -9.03
N MET A 194 -15.95 12.40 -10.11
CA MET A 194 -16.53 12.71 -11.41
C MET A 194 -17.35 11.55 -11.98
N ILE A 195 -16.86 10.31 -11.82
CA ILE A 195 -17.57 9.12 -12.29
C ILE A 195 -18.82 8.87 -11.43
N LEU A 196 -18.71 8.92 -10.10
CA LEU A 196 -19.82 8.60 -9.20
C LEU A 196 -20.93 9.67 -9.21
N ARG A 197 -20.55 10.95 -9.27
CA ARG A 197 -21.51 12.07 -9.15
C ARG A 197 -22.11 12.47 -10.49
N PHE A 198 -21.26 12.58 -11.51
CA PHE A 198 -21.65 13.15 -12.81
C PHE A 198 -21.80 12.10 -13.91
N HIS A 199 -21.50 10.84 -13.64
CA HIS A 199 -21.51 9.74 -14.62
C HIS A 199 -20.72 10.11 -15.89
N ASN A 200 -19.56 10.77 -15.70
CA ASN A 200 -18.79 11.34 -16.80
C ASN A 200 -17.57 10.47 -17.12
N TYR A 201 -17.57 9.89 -18.33
CA TYR A 201 -16.44 9.09 -18.82
C TYR A 201 -15.17 9.91 -19.10
N LEU A 202 -15.28 11.25 -19.27
CA LEU A 202 -14.09 12.10 -19.41
C LEU A 202 -13.13 12.01 -18.21
N ALA A 203 -13.63 11.59 -17.06
CA ALA A 203 -12.77 11.32 -15.89
C ALA A 203 -11.68 10.27 -16.18
N PHE A 204 -11.89 9.34 -17.12
CA PHE A 204 -10.87 8.38 -17.53
C PHE A 204 -9.67 9.02 -18.26
N LEU A 205 -9.81 10.24 -18.79
CA LEU A 205 -8.68 11.00 -19.33
C LEU A 205 -7.59 11.24 -18.27
N ILE A 206 -7.98 11.41 -17.01
CA ILE A 206 -7.04 11.55 -15.90
C ILE A 206 -6.15 10.30 -15.80
N MET A 207 -6.69 9.11 -16.03
CA MET A 207 -5.91 7.86 -16.05
C MET A 207 -4.87 7.88 -17.19
N ILE A 208 -5.24 8.39 -18.35
CA ILE A 208 -4.32 8.54 -19.49
C ILE A 208 -3.22 9.54 -19.14
N ILE A 209 -3.57 10.67 -18.53
CA ILE A 209 -2.59 11.67 -18.06
C ILE A 209 -1.63 11.05 -17.06
N LEU A 210 -2.11 10.30 -16.07
CA LEU A 210 -1.27 9.60 -15.10
C LEU A 210 -0.36 8.57 -15.77
N PHE A 211 -0.85 7.87 -16.79
CA PHE A 211 -0.02 6.94 -17.57
C PHE A 211 1.09 7.67 -18.34
N VAL A 212 0.81 8.83 -18.93
CA VAL A 212 1.83 9.67 -19.60
C VAL A 212 2.86 10.14 -18.55
N ILE A 213 2.41 10.60 -17.39
CA ILE A 213 3.31 10.98 -16.28
C ILE A 213 4.21 9.80 -15.88
N TYR A 214 3.65 8.59 -15.79
CA TYR A 214 4.45 7.38 -15.55
C TYR A 214 5.54 7.19 -16.60
N LEU A 215 5.22 7.32 -17.90
CA LEU A 215 6.19 7.15 -18.97
C LEU A 215 7.32 8.20 -18.88
N VAL A 216 6.97 9.47 -18.64
CA VAL A 216 7.96 10.56 -18.47
C VAL A 216 8.84 10.32 -17.24
N LEU A 217 8.28 9.90 -16.12
CA LEU A 217 9.06 9.59 -14.91
C LEU A 217 9.94 8.37 -15.13
N LYS A 218 9.45 7.35 -15.84
CA LYS A 218 10.22 6.14 -16.15
C LYS A 218 11.45 6.48 -16.98
N THR A 219 11.32 7.25 -18.08
CA THR A 219 12.46 7.64 -18.90
C THR A 219 13.52 8.42 -18.12
N LYS A 220 13.08 9.31 -17.22
CA LYS A 220 14.01 10.03 -16.31
C LYS A 220 14.67 9.09 -15.30
N ALA A 221 13.88 8.19 -14.69
CA ALA A 221 14.36 7.30 -13.64
C ALA A 221 15.25 6.15 -14.15
N ASP A 222 15.18 5.78 -15.42
CA ASP A 222 15.99 4.68 -15.98
C ASP A 222 17.49 4.98 -15.94
N HIS A 223 17.89 6.26 -15.86
CA HIS A 223 19.27 6.68 -15.72
C HIS A 223 19.80 6.66 -14.26
N TYR A 224 18.95 6.45 -13.26
CA TYR A 224 19.32 6.45 -11.85
C TYR A 224 19.47 5.04 -11.32
N LEU A 225 20.45 4.86 -10.45
CA LEU A 225 20.63 3.64 -9.66
C LEU A 225 19.56 3.54 -8.56
N LEU A 226 19.42 2.37 -7.97
CA LEU A 226 18.47 2.12 -6.90
C LEU A 226 18.88 2.87 -5.62
N PRO A 227 18.04 3.71 -5.02
CA PRO A 227 18.33 4.33 -3.73
C PRO A 227 18.11 3.30 -2.60
N TRP A 228 19.09 2.42 -2.41
CA TRP A 228 19.02 1.26 -1.51
C TRP A 228 18.57 1.62 -0.10
N GLU A 229 19.21 2.60 0.53
CA GLU A 229 18.86 3.05 1.89
C GLU A 229 17.38 3.40 2.01
N LYS A 230 16.89 4.18 1.06
CA LYS A 230 15.50 4.64 1.06
C LYS A 230 14.51 3.51 0.87
N VAL A 231 14.79 2.60 -0.06
CA VAL A 231 13.90 1.46 -0.35
C VAL A 231 13.88 0.50 0.84
N ILE A 232 15.02 0.28 1.49
CA ILE A 232 15.14 -0.52 2.71
C ILE A 232 14.39 0.16 3.87
N ALA A 233 14.57 1.48 4.06
CA ALA A 233 13.87 2.23 5.10
C ALA A 233 12.33 2.16 4.95
N ILE A 234 11.81 2.24 3.71
CA ILE A 234 10.38 2.06 3.44
C ILE A 234 9.91 0.67 3.86
N GLU A 235 10.67 -0.38 3.54
CA GLU A 235 10.30 -1.76 3.91
C GLU A 235 10.38 -1.97 5.43
N GLN A 236 11.40 -1.45 6.10
CA GLN A 236 11.54 -1.51 7.56
C GLN A 236 10.36 -0.83 8.27
N GLN A 237 9.94 0.35 7.80
CA GLN A 237 8.78 1.03 8.35
C GLN A 237 7.51 0.17 8.24
N HIS A 238 7.35 -0.59 7.15
CA HIS A 238 6.23 -1.53 7.02
C HIS A 238 6.34 -2.72 7.98
N HIS A 239 7.54 -3.26 8.16
CA HIS A 239 7.78 -4.31 9.16
C HIS A 239 7.46 -3.83 10.56
N THR A 240 7.99 -2.68 10.95
CA THR A 240 7.72 -2.07 12.25
C THR A 240 6.23 -1.88 12.49
N ASN A 241 5.50 -1.32 11.53
CA ASN A 241 4.06 -1.10 11.66
C ASN A 241 3.29 -2.43 11.77
N TYR A 242 3.69 -3.46 11.02
CA TYR A 242 3.09 -4.79 11.13
C TYR A 242 3.31 -5.41 12.50
N TYR A 243 4.53 -5.36 13.03
CA TYR A 243 4.83 -5.90 14.35
C TYR A 243 4.18 -5.12 15.49
N LYS A 244 4.06 -3.80 15.38
CA LYS A 244 3.25 -3.00 16.31
C LYS A 244 1.81 -3.51 16.37
N PHE A 245 1.22 -3.79 15.22
CA PHE A 245 -0.13 -4.36 15.14
C PHE A 245 -0.20 -5.77 15.75
N VAL A 246 0.74 -6.65 15.42
CA VAL A 246 0.81 -8.02 15.97
C VAL A 246 0.94 -8.00 17.49
N ASN A 247 1.77 -7.09 18.04
CA ASN A 247 1.99 -6.97 19.49
C ASN A 247 0.76 -6.53 20.28
N MET A 248 -0.28 -5.99 19.62
CA MET A 248 -1.57 -5.73 20.27
C MET A 248 -2.31 -7.03 20.63
N PHE A 249 -1.99 -8.15 19.98
CA PHE A 249 -2.63 -9.45 20.15
C PHE A 249 -1.70 -10.51 20.75
N THR A 250 -0.39 -10.26 20.74
CA THR A 250 0.64 -11.21 21.18
C THR A 250 1.70 -10.50 21.98
N ASP A 251 2.05 -11.05 23.15
CA ASP A 251 3.13 -10.48 23.98
C ASP A 251 4.50 -11.01 23.53
N VAL A 252 4.94 -10.62 22.34
CA VAL A 252 6.23 -11.05 21.79
C VAL A 252 7.33 -10.09 22.26
N LYS A 253 8.04 -10.47 23.33
CA LYS A 253 9.05 -9.62 24.02
C LYS A 253 10.14 -9.07 23.09
N HIS A 254 10.61 -9.86 22.10
CA HIS A 254 11.67 -9.44 21.18
C HIS A 254 11.21 -8.42 20.11
N LEU A 255 9.89 -8.18 19.97
CA LEU A 255 9.31 -7.18 19.08
C LEU A 255 8.93 -5.89 19.83
N ARG A 256 9.16 -5.83 21.15
CA ARG A 256 8.96 -4.59 21.90
C ARG A 256 10.05 -3.59 21.50
N GLU A 257 9.63 -2.45 20.97
CA GLU A 257 10.54 -1.32 20.80
C GLU A 257 11.03 -0.87 22.18
N SER A 258 12.32 -0.53 22.29
CA SER A 258 12.81 0.21 23.44
C SER A 258 11.98 1.49 23.61
N ALA A 259 11.62 1.82 24.83
CA ALA A 259 10.86 3.02 25.12
C ALA A 259 11.60 4.25 24.55
N VAL A 260 11.05 4.85 23.51
CA VAL A 260 11.62 6.08 22.93
C VAL A 260 11.15 7.24 23.78
N ARG A 261 12.11 7.92 24.43
CA ARG A 261 11.84 9.15 25.19
C ARG A 261 11.25 10.19 24.25
N ARG A 262 10.00 10.59 24.52
CA ARG A 262 9.30 11.65 23.78
C ARG A 262 9.63 12.98 24.40
N SER A 263 10.75 13.59 24.04
CA SER A 263 11.24 14.84 24.61
C SER A 263 10.24 16.01 24.57
N TYR A 264 9.30 16.01 23.63
CA TYR A 264 8.24 17.03 23.57
C TYR A 264 7.19 16.91 24.68
N LEU A 265 7.16 15.76 25.42
CA LEU A 265 6.29 15.59 26.60
C LEU A 265 7.01 15.90 27.92
N ASP A 266 8.31 16.16 27.90
CA ASP A 266 9.10 16.42 29.11
C ASP A 266 8.62 17.69 29.85
N PHE A 267 7.93 18.62 29.15
CA PHE A 267 7.34 19.81 29.80
C PHE A 267 6.13 19.48 30.68
N LEU A 268 5.47 18.32 30.48
CA LEU A 268 4.35 17.86 31.31
C LEU A 268 4.79 17.09 32.57
N LEU A 269 6.07 16.71 32.62
CA LEU A 269 6.63 16.00 33.76
C LEU A 269 7.27 17.02 34.70
N PRO A 270 6.72 17.26 35.92
CA PRO A 270 7.40 18.07 36.92
C PRO A 270 8.67 17.34 37.37
N VAL A 271 9.81 17.71 36.79
CA VAL A 271 11.11 17.18 37.21
C VAL A 271 11.47 17.82 38.55
N PRO A 272 11.58 17.05 39.66
CA PRO A 272 12.04 17.61 40.91
C PRO A 272 13.47 18.15 40.74
N LYS A 273 13.70 19.39 41.16
CA LYS A 273 14.95 20.16 40.98
C LYS A 273 16.22 19.50 41.62
N GLY A 274 16.11 18.30 42.20
CA GLY A 274 17.20 17.60 42.88
C GLY A 274 17.88 16.45 42.09
N ALA A 275 17.36 16.00 40.95
CA ALA A 275 17.86 14.78 40.30
C ALA A 275 19.05 14.98 39.34
N ARG A 276 19.68 16.17 39.31
CA ARG A 276 20.77 16.51 38.36
C ARG A 276 22.19 16.26 38.87
N SER A 277 22.38 15.74 40.09
CA SER A 277 23.72 15.65 40.72
C SER A 277 24.32 14.23 40.79
N GLU A 278 23.68 13.19 40.29
CA GLU A 278 24.19 11.81 40.43
C GLU A 278 24.67 11.12 39.14
N GLU A 279 24.70 11.86 38.01
CA GLU A 279 25.32 11.34 36.77
C GLU A 279 26.53 12.19 36.37
N ARG A 280 27.66 11.97 37.10
CA ARG A 280 29.02 12.27 36.66
C ARG A 280 29.94 11.12 36.94
#